data_021d2ab943ca67d0682381c69e413ba6
#
_entry.id   021d2ab943ca67d0682381c69e413ba6
#
_cell.length_a   1.000
_cell.length_b   1.000
_cell.length_c   1.000
_cell.angle_alpha   90.00
_cell.angle_beta   90.00
_cell.angle_gamma   90.00
#
_symmetry.space_group_name_H-M   'P 1'
#
loop_
_entity.id
_entity.type
_entity.pdbx_description
1 polymer ?
#
loop_
_entity_poly.entity_id
_entity_poly.type
_entity_poly.pdbx_seq_one_letter_code
_entity_poly.pdbx_strand_id
1 'polypeptide(L)'
;FPAEIKIKTVMAAEAADKHLIINGVECDPGLVHDRWLMEHHMADIEQGAEVLKRLIDFRSSVLAVKAKQSYNPIFRGFSDAQASPQSSDIRTKLELYQVPDFYPAGAECFLIREILHRQMDEIPAEKGILVLNVQTVIAIYRAVVLDEDISSRALTVANLKEQTGQVVFASLGEKVSEVVNRVYPNPTVIFTGGGLMQGIISDDAAVITPQVNLIATGNIPKYKESVQCSRCAICLTHCPAGINVRKIADLVDGGRKHEAKAYHPEKCIQCGVCSFLCPAGRKLSQRCSILLRQ
;
A
#
# COMPACT_ATOMS: atom_id res chain seq x y z
N PHE A 1 9.80 -2.74 4.88
CA PHE A 1 11.00 -2.21 5.54
C PHE A 1 10.55 -1.33 6.69
N PRO A 2 10.90 -1.59 7.95
CA PRO A 2 10.47 -0.79 9.09
C PRO A 2 10.94 0.68 8.94
N ALA A 3 10.09 1.63 9.35
CA ALA A 3 10.38 3.07 9.21
C ALA A 3 11.71 3.47 9.89
N GLU A 4 11.98 2.91 11.07
CA GLU A 4 13.23 3.14 11.81
C GLU A 4 14.47 2.79 10.99
N ILE A 5 14.46 1.63 10.32
CA ILE A 5 15.59 1.22 9.48
C ILE A 5 15.74 2.16 8.28
N LYS A 6 14.64 2.53 7.62
CA LYS A 6 14.68 3.51 6.52
C LYS A 6 15.28 4.85 6.97
N ILE A 7 14.84 5.39 8.09
CA ILE A 7 15.33 6.66 8.64
C ILE A 7 16.84 6.56 8.94
N LYS A 8 17.27 5.52 9.67
CA LYS A 8 18.70 5.30 9.99
C LYS A 8 19.55 5.16 8.72
N THR A 9 19.04 4.43 7.70
CA THR A 9 19.74 4.26 6.43
C THR A 9 19.90 5.59 5.69
N VAL A 10 18.82 6.41 5.61
CA VAL A 10 18.89 7.73 4.98
C VAL A 10 19.81 8.69 5.74
N MET A 11 19.81 8.63 7.08
CA MET A 11 20.74 9.42 7.90
C MET A 11 22.20 9.09 7.57
N ALA A 12 22.52 7.80 7.43
CA ALA A 12 23.86 7.31 7.14
C ALA A 12 24.26 7.43 5.66
N ALA A 13 23.31 7.67 4.76
CA ALA A 13 23.58 7.76 3.33
C ALA A 13 24.48 8.95 2.99
N GLU A 14 25.55 8.70 2.21
CA GLU A 14 26.48 9.73 1.68
C GLU A 14 25.91 10.43 0.42
N ALA A 15 24.60 10.63 0.37
CA ALA A 15 23.92 11.30 -0.74
C ALA A 15 24.07 12.82 -0.61
N ALA A 16 24.46 13.50 -1.69
CA ALA A 16 24.54 14.96 -1.74
C ALA A 16 23.20 15.63 -1.49
N ASP A 17 22.12 15.02 -1.97
CA ASP A 17 20.75 15.49 -1.82
C ASP A 17 19.89 14.40 -1.18
N LYS A 18 19.23 14.73 -0.08
CA LYS A 18 18.25 13.84 0.57
C LYS A 18 16.83 14.34 0.29
N HIS A 19 15.88 13.40 0.12
CA HIS A 19 14.52 13.72 -0.25
C HIS A 19 13.52 12.98 0.65
N LEU A 20 12.49 13.68 1.10
CA LEU A 20 11.35 13.10 1.84
C LEU A 20 10.12 13.07 0.94
N ILE A 21 9.53 11.90 0.76
CA ILE A 21 8.25 11.70 0.09
C ILE A 21 7.27 11.11 1.10
N ILE A 22 6.29 11.90 1.51
CA ILE A 22 5.19 11.43 2.36
C ILE A 22 4.11 10.87 1.41
N ASN A 23 3.84 9.58 1.52
CA ASN A 23 2.94 8.87 0.64
C ASN A 23 1.51 8.90 1.20
N GLY A 24 0.65 9.75 0.63
CA GLY A 24 -0.80 9.78 0.79
C GLY A 24 -1.54 9.25 -0.44
N VAL A 25 -0.83 8.57 -1.37
CA VAL A 25 -1.41 8.00 -2.59
C VAL A 25 -2.04 6.64 -2.28
N GLU A 26 -3.27 6.68 -1.83
CA GLU A 26 -4.07 5.50 -1.55
C GLU A 26 -4.54 4.85 -2.85
N CYS A 27 -3.64 4.09 -3.50
CA CYS A 27 -3.86 3.57 -4.84
C CYS A 27 -4.54 2.19 -4.90
N ASP A 28 -4.53 1.40 -3.80
CA ASP A 28 -5.17 0.10 -3.80
C ASP A 28 -6.70 0.28 -3.77
N PRO A 29 -7.43 -0.38 -4.68
CA PRO A 29 -8.88 -0.27 -4.72
C PRO A 29 -9.52 -0.64 -3.38
N GLY A 30 -10.43 0.19 -2.90
CA GLY A 30 -11.18 -0.05 -1.67
C GLY A 30 -10.54 0.50 -0.39
N LEU A 31 -9.35 1.06 -0.44
CA LEU A 31 -8.78 1.78 0.70
C LEU A 31 -9.29 3.23 0.75
N VAL A 32 -9.44 3.76 1.98
CA VAL A 32 -9.91 5.13 2.23
C VAL A 32 -9.32 5.73 3.51
N HIS A 33 -8.54 4.98 4.27
CA HIS A 33 -8.03 5.41 5.57
C HIS A 33 -6.90 6.44 5.46
N ASP A 34 -6.02 6.37 4.45
CA ASP A 34 -4.97 7.37 4.25
C ASP A 34 -5.57 8.74 3.90
N ARG A 35 -6.58 8.75 3.04
CA ARG A 35 -7.35 9.96 2.72
C ARG A 35 -8.01 10.52 3.97
N TRP A 36 -8.72 9.68 4.72
CA TRP A 36 -9.38 10.07 5.96
C TRP A 36 -8.38 10.68 6.96
N LEU A 37 -7.20 10.07 7.09
CA LEU A 37 -6.13 10.61 7.93
C LEU A 37 -5.64 11.97 7.46
N MET A 38 -5.49 12.19 6.17
CA MET A 38 -5.11 13.51 5.62
C MET A 38 -6.20 14.56 5.86
N GLU A 39 -7.48 14.18 5.82
CA GLU A 39 -8.61 15.09 6.07
C GLU A 39 -8.74 15.46 7.57
N HIS A 40 -8.45 14.53 8.49
CA HIS A 40 -8.72 14.72 9.93
C HIS A 40 -7.46 14.89 10.80
N HIS A 41 -6.28 14.47 10.31
CA HIS A 41 -5.02 14.48 11.05
C HIS A 41 -3.88 15.18 10.29
N MET A 42 -4.19 16.16 9.44
CA MET A 42 -3.17 16.86 8.67
C MET A 42 -2.15 17.57 9.56
N ALA A 43 -2.58 18.14 10.68
CA ALA A 43 -1.67 18.78 11.64
C ALA A 43 -0.63 17.78 12.19
N ASP A 44 -1.04 16.54 12.50
CA ASP A 44 -0.13 15.49 12.96
C ASP A 44 0.87 15.11 11.87
N ILE A 45 0.43 15.07 10.59
CA ILE A 45 1.31 14.81 9.43
C ILE A 45 2.34 15.92 9.27
N GLU A 46 1.92 17.19 9.36
CA GLU A 46 2.82 18.35 9.28
C GLU A 46 3.85 18.32 10.40
N GLN A 47 3.44 18.05 11.62
CA GLN A 47 4.35 17.95 12.77
C GLN A 47 5.33 16.77 12.63
N GLY A 48 4.85 15.61 12.15
CA GLY A 48 5.73 14.47 11.88
C GLY A 48 6.77 14.76 10.79
N ALA A 49 6.37 15.49 9.75
CA ALA A 49 7.30 15.96 8.72
C ALA A 49 8.36 16.91 9.31
N GLU A 50 7.96 17.81 10.21
CA GLU A 50 8.91 18.72 10.90
C GLU A 50 9.89 17.96 11.82
N VAL A 51 9.44 16.90 12.52
CA VAL A 51 10.33 16.00 13.27
C VAL A 51 11.39 15.40 12.35
N LEU A 52 10.97 14.86 11.19
CA LEU A 52 11.89 14.27 10.21
C LEU A 52 12.87 15.29 9.62
N LYS A 53 12.43 16.51 9.32
CA LYS A 53 13.27 17.60 8.82
C LYS A 53 14.30 18.08 9.83
N ARG A 54 14.01 17.99 11.13
CA ARG A 54 14.99 18.30 12.19
C ARG A 54 16.06 17.23 12.33
N LEU A 55 15.75 15.98 11.97
CA LEU A 55 16.69 14.86 12.04
C LEU A 55 17.57 14.77 10.78
N ILE A 56 17.03 15.14 9.63
CA ILE A 56 17.66 14.97 8.32
C ILE A 56 17.46 16.24 7.52
N ASP A 57 18.56 16.78 6.98
CA ASP A 57 18.52 17.92 6.07
C ASP A 57 18.05 17.44 4.69
N PHE A 58 16.76 17.62 4.42
CA PHE A 58 16.15 17.26 3.15
C PHE A 58 16.16 18.43 2.17
N ARG A 59 16.69 18.21 0.99
CA ARG A 59 16.61 19.17 -0.13
C ARG A 59 15.15 19.41 -0.56
N SER A 60 14.32 18.39 -0.55
CA SER A 60 12.88 18.51 -0.82
C SER A 60 12.05 17.62 0.10
N SER A 61 10.86 18.07 0.44
CA SER A 61 9.88 17.33 1.23
C SER A 61 8.50 17.54 0.63
N VAL A 62 7.89 16.49 0.10
CA VAL A 62 6.60 16.56 -0.58
C VAL A 62 5.58 15.59 0.02
N LEU A 63 4.32 15.98 0.04
CA LEU A 63 3.19 15.10 0.28
C LEU A 63 2.59 14.70 -1.07
N ALA A 64 2.78 13.43 -1.43
CA ALA A 64 2.20 12.85 -2.64
C ALA A 64 0.74 12.48 -2.41
N VAL A 65 -0.16 12.97 -3.28
CA VAL A 65 -1.61 12.73 -3.23
C VAL A 65 -2.13 12.36 -4.61
N LYS A 66 -3.27 11.69 -4.69
CA LYS A 66 -3.91 11.45 -6.00
C LYS A 66 -4.35 12.75 -6.66
N ALA A 67 -4.07 12.88 -7.95
CA ALA A 67 -4.66 13.91 -8.79
C ALA A 67 -6.16 13.65 -8.95
N LYS A 68 -7.01 14.60 -8.53
CA LYS A 68 -8.47 14.48 -8.50
C LYS A 68 -8.93 13.15 -7.90
N GLN A 69 -9.30 13.19 -6.65
CA GLN A 69 -9.89 12.03 -6.00
C GLN A 69 -11.25 11.73 -6.63
N SER A 70 -11.23 10.94 -7.71
CA SER A 70 -12.42 10.22 -8.10
C SER A 70 -12.79 9.32 -6.93
N TYR A 71 -13.97 9.49 -6.41
CA TYR A 71 -14.59 8.58 -5.44
C TYR A 71 -14.32 7.15 -5.89
N ASN A 72 -13.77 6.33 -5.02
CA ASN A 72 -13.52 4.94 -5.36
C ASN A 72 -14.86 4.28 -5.72
N PRO A 73 -15.11 3.93 -7.00
CA PRO A 73 -16.42 3.49 -7.46
C PRO A 73 -16.90 2.19 -6.82
N ILE A 74 -16.02 1.51 -6.06
CA ILE A 74 -16.35 0.28 -5.35
C ILE A 74 -17.27 0.55 -4.15
N PHE A 75 -17.23 1.75 -3.56
CA PHE A 75 -18.05 2.08 -2.40
C PHE A 75 -19.00 3.26 -2.71
N ARG A 76 -20.27 2.96 -2.98
CA ARG A 76 -21.32 3.97 -3.20
C ARG A 76 -21.85 4.59 -1.91
N GLY A 77 -21.60 3.96 -0.77
CA GLY A 77 -22.06 4.38 0.56
C GLY A 77 -20.89 4.37 1.54
N PHE A 78 -19.99 5.36 1.43
CA PHE A 78 -19.05 5.61 2.50
C PHE A 78 -19.81 6.37 3.59
N SER A 79 -20.23 5.66 4.62
CA SER A 79 -20.83 6.29 5.79
C SER A 79 -19.72 6.83 6.68
N ASP A 80 -19.14 7.94 6.28
CA ASP A 80 -18.56 8.83 7.25
C ASP A 80 -19.74 9.63 7.82
N ALA A 81 -20.16 9.29 9.01
CA ALA A 81 -21.15 10.08 9.74
C ALA A 81 -20.66 11.53 9.99
N GLN A 82 -19.46 11.87 9.53
CA GLN A 82 -18.81 13.16 9.72
C GLN A 82 -18.05 13.71 8.50
N ALA A 83 -17.89 12.97 7.39
CA ALA A 83 -17.20 13.50 6.22
C ALA A 83 -18.17 14.21 5.27
N SER A 84 -18.01 15.51 5.17
CA SER A 84 -18.64 16.32 4.14
C SER A 84 -18.18 15.87 2.75
N PRO A 85 -19.08 15.63 1.76
CA PRO A 85 -18.73 15.17 0.42
C PRO A 85 -17.97 16.20 -0.44
N GLN A 86 -17.57 17.33 0.12
CA GLN A 86 -17.15 18.51 -0.66
C GLN A 86 -15.74 19.02 -0.42
N SER A 87 -14.90 18.39 0.42
CA SER A 87 -13.51 18.89 0.55
C SER A 87 -12.60 18.26 -0.50
N SER A 88 -12.59 18.84 -1.69
CA SER A 88 -11.61 18.49 -2.75
C SER A 88 -10.23 19.07 -2.51
N ASP A 89 -10.04 19.90 -1.48
CA ASP A 89 -8.79 20.62 -1.23
C ASP A 89 -8.17 20.22 0.11
N ILE A 90 -7.12 19.40 0.03
CA ILE A 90 -6.25 19.14 1.18
C ILE A 90 -5.53 20.45 1.52
N ARG A 91 -5.89 21.06 2.66
CA ARG A 91 -5.21 22.28 3.16
C ARG A 91 -4.01 21.87 4.00
N THR A 92 -2.82 22.18 3.54
CA THR A 92 -1.57 21.86 4.22
C THR A 92 -0.49 22.89 3.92
N LYS A 93 0.50 22.99 4.82
CA LYS A 93 1.73 23.76 4.61
C LYS A 93 2.80 22.96 3.87
N LEU A 94 2.58 21.67 3.66
CA LEU A 94 3.50 20.82 2.90
C LEU A 94 3.35 21.09 1.41
N GLU A 95 4.43 20.95 0.68
CA GLU A 95 4.40 20.95 -0.78
C GLU A 95 3.62 19.72 -1.26
N LEU A 96 2.57 19.94 -2.06
CA LEU A 96 1.73 18.86 -2.60
C LEU A 96 2.22 18.45 -3.99
N TYR A 97 2.38 17.14 -4.18
CA TYR A 97 2.61 16.56 -5.50
C TYR A 97 1.44 15.67 -5.91
N GLN A 98 0.80 16.00 -7.03
CA GLN A 98 -0.34 15.24 -7.54
C GLN A 98 0.13 14.10 -8.42
N VAL A 99 -0.21 12.86 -8.03
CA VAL A 99 0.13 11.62 -8.75
C VAL A 99 -1.09 11.15 -9.54
N PRO A 100 -0.93 10.70 -10.80
CA PRO A 100 -2.03 10.12 -11.58
C PRO A 100 -2.76 8.98 -10.86
N ASP A 101 -4.09 8.91 -11.01
CA ASP A 101 -4.92 7.88 -10.35
C ASP A 101 -4.90 6.57 -11.14
N PHE A 102 -3.95 5.72 -10.82
CA PHE A 102 -3.88 4.33 -11.28
C PHE A 102 -3.30 3.43 -10.20
N TYR A 103 -3.56 2.13 -10.28
CA TYR A 103 -2.89 1.16 -9.43
C TYR A 103 -1.66 0.56 -10.17
N PRO A 104 -0.48 0.52 -9.54
CA PRO A 104 -0.11 0.89 -8.16
C PRO A 104 0.69 2.21 -8.06
N ALA A 105 0.10 3.35 -8.37
CA ALA A 105 0.78 4.66 -8.38
C ALA A 105 1.45 5.02 -7.03
N GLY A 106 0.92 4.54 -5.91
CA GLY A 106 1.51 4.72 -4.58
C GLY A 106 2.70 3.80 -4.27
N ALA A 107 3.12 2.93 -5.19
CA ALA A 107 4.32 2.14 -4.97
C ALA A 107 5.58 3.01 -4.94
N GLU A 108 6.48 2.75 -4.00
CA GLU A 108 7.67 3.58 -3.73
C GLU A 108 8.48 3.89 -5.00
N CYS A 109 8.72 2.88 -5.85
CA CYS A 109 9.46 3.06 -7.11
C CYS A 109 8.76 3.99 -8.11
N PHE A 110 7.41 4.01 -8.12
CA PHE A 110 6.63 4.92 -8.96
C PHE A 110 6.67 6.34 -8.44
N LEU A 111 6.50 6.52 -7.13
CA LEU A 111 6.58 7.84 -6.51
C LEU A 111 7.95 8.49 -6.74
N ILE A 112 9.02 7.73 -6.57
CA ILE A 112 10.38 8.22 -6.82
C ILE A 112 10.56 8.63 -8.28
N ARG A 113 10.12 7.77 -9.21
CA ARG A 113 10.23 8.07 -10.65
C ARG A 113 9.40 9.29 -11.03
N GLU A 114 8.19 9.41 -10.51
CA GLU A 114 7.26 10.49 -10.83
C GLU A 114 7.70 11.82 -10.25
N ILE A 115 8.15 11.83 -8.98
CA ILE A 115 8.46 13.06 -8.23
C ILE A 115 9.90 13.51 -8.47
N LEU A 116 10.85 12.57 -8.48
CA LEU A 116 12.28 12.88 -8.59
C LEU A 116 12.86 12.62 -9.98
N HIS A 117 12.05 12.09 -10.91
CA HIS A 117 12.47 11.70 -12.27
C HIS A 117 13.67 10.74 -12.26
N ARG A 118 13.76 9.87 -11.24
CA ARG A 118 14.84 8.90 -11.06
C ARG A 118 14.30 7.48 -11.18
N GLN A 119 14.99 6.64 -11.97
CA GLN A 119 14.83 5.19 -11.90
C GLN A 119 15.74 4.64 -10.82
N MET A 120 15.21 3.71 -10.02
CA MET A 120 15.95 3.12 -8.91
C MET A 120 16.04 1.60 -9.11
N ASP A 121 17.26 1.11 -9.29
CA ASP A 121 17.57 -0.33 -9.25
C ASP A 121 18.17 -0.74 -7.88
N GLU A 122 18.36 0.23 -6.98
CA GLU A 122 18.95 0.08 -5.65
C GLU A 122 17.94 0.45 -4.55
N ILE A 123 18.29 0.23 -3.29
CA ILE A 123 17.45 0.58 -2.14
C ILE A 123 17.37 2.11 -2.02
N PRO A 124 16.19 2.73 -2.15
CA PRO A 124 16.06 4.20 -2.17
C PRO A 124 16.65 4.89 -0.93
N ALA A 125 16.52 4.27 0.24
CA ALA A 125 17.05 4.82 1.49
C ALA A 125 18.57 4.96 1.47
N GLU A 126 19.31 4.05 0.81
CA GLU A 126 20.77 4.14 0.65
C GLU A 126 21.19 5.29 -0.27
N LYS A 127 20.26 5.75 -1.10
CA LYS A 127 20.43 6.91 -2.00
C LYS A 127 19.84 8.20 -1.44
N GLY A 128 19.57 8.25 -0.13
CA GLY A 128 19.06 9.45 0.53
C GLY A 128 17.56 9.72 0.30
N ILE A 129 16.79 8.75 -0.19
CA ILE A 129 15.36 8.93 -0.47
C ILE A 129 14.53 8.23 0.60
N LEU A 130 13.82 9.02 1.41
CA LEU A 130 12.91 8.51 2.45
C LEU A 130 11.47 8.58 1.95
N VAL A 131 10.84 7.41 1.75
CA VAL A 131 9.41 7.31 1.44
C VAL A 131 8.69 6.70 2.63
N LEU A 132 7.74 7.45 3.22
CA LEU A 132 6.92 7.02 4.35
C LEU A 132 5.44 7.27 4.07
N ASN A 133 4.57 6.32 4.48
CA ASN A 133 3.13 6.51 4.43
C ASN A 133 2.68 7.57 5.46
N VAL A 134 1.58 8.29 5.16
CA VAL A 134 1.01 9.32 6.05
C VAL A 134 0.78 8.81 7.47
N GLN A 135 0.26 7.60 7.63
CA GLN A 135 0.02 6.99 8.95
C GLN A 135 1.32 6.77 9.72
N THR A 136 2.42 6.42 9.03
CA THR A 136 3.74 6.29 9.65
C THR A 136 4.27 7.65 10.13
N VAL A 137 4.04 8.70 9.37
CA VAL A 137 4.46 10.07 9.74
C VAL A 137 3.68 10.56 10.97
N ILE A 138 2.37 10.29 11.04
CA ILE A 138 1.55 10.55 12.24
C ILE A 138 2.10 9.79 13.45
N ALA A 139 2.42 8.51 13.28
CA ALA A 139 2.96 7.68 14.35
C ALA A 139 4.31 8.22 14.88
N ILE A 140 5.19 8.71 13.99
CA ILE A 140 6.46 9.33 14.37
C ILE A 140 6.21 10.59 15.23
N TYR A 141 5.28 11.46 14.81
CA TYR A 141 4.93 12.64 15.61
C TYR A 141 4.43 12.26 17.01
N ARG A 142 3.47 11.34 17.07
CA ARG A 142 2.87 10.92 18.34
C ARG A 142 3.89 10.26 19.26
N ALA A 143 4.74 9.40 18.75
CA ALA A 143 5.77 8.75 19.56
C ALA A 143 6.85 9.71 20.03
N VAL A 144 7.33 10.62 19.17
CA VAL A 144 8.50 11.46 19.48
C VAL A 144 8.13 12.73 20.25
N VAL A 145 6.96 13.32 19.96
CA VAL A 145 6.55 14.61 20.52
C VAL A 145 5.53 14.45 21.64
N LEU A 146 4.59 13.52 21.49
CA LEU A 146 3.52 13.29 22.46
C LEU A 146 3.83 12.17 23.46
N ASP A 147 4.92 11.41 23.24
CA ASP A 147 5.31 10.24 24.05
C ASP A 147 4.20 9.17 24.11
N GLU A 148 3.48 9.00 22.98
CA GLU A 148 2.41 8.02 22.85
C GLU A 148 2.92 6.70 22.26
N ASP A 149 2.49 5.57 22.83
CA ASP A 149 2.76 4.25 22.28
C ASP A 149 2.03 4.02 20.96
N ILE A 150 2.73 3.44 19.97
CA ILE A 150 2.14 3.04 18.69
C ILE A 150 1.45 1.69 18.85
N SER A 151 0.29 1.68 19.50
CA SER A 151 -0.49 0.47 19.82
C SER A 151 -1.67 0.21 18.89
N SER A 152 -2.04 1.19 18.06
CA SER A 152 -3.19 1.10 17.15
C SER A 152 -2.89 1.67 15.78
N ARG A 153 -3.75 1.34 14.82
CA ARG A 153 -3.66 1.88 13.46
C ARG A 153 -5.04 2.12 12.86
N ALA A 154 -5.12 3.09 11.95
CA ALA A 154 -6.26 3.26 11.08
C ALA A 154 -6.25 2.20 9.96
N LEU A 155 -7.40 1.63 9.66
CA LEU A 155 -7.60 0.70 8.56
C LEU A 155 -9.01 0.86 7.96
N THR A 156 -9.18 0.37 6.74
CA THR A 156 -10.49 0.33 6.08
C THR A 156 -11.20 -0.97 6.39
N VAL A 157 -12.44 -0.90 6.88
CA VAL A 157 -13.34 -2.04 7.01
C VAL A 157 -14.48 -1.90 6.02
N ALA A 158 -14.70 -2.88 5.16
CA ALA A 158 -15.60 -2.78 4.00
C ALA A 158 -16.52 -3.98 3.84
N ASN A 159 -17.76 -3.73 3.37
CA ASN A 159 -18.66 -4.76 2.86
C ASN A 159 -18.77 -4.65 1.34
N LEU A 160 -18.15 -5.59 0.63
CA LEU A 160 -18.09 -5.58 -0.83
C LEU A 160 -19.44 -5.90 -1.50
N LYS A 161 -20.36 -6.59 -0.81
CA LYS A 161 -21.70 -6.86 -1.30
C LYS A 161 -22.58 -5.61 -1.26
N GLU A 162 -22.51 -4.87 -0.16
CA GLU A 162 -23.29 -3.65 0.06
C GLU A 162 -22.63 -2.41 -0.52
N GLN A 163 -21.35 -2.53 -0.92
CA GLN A 163 -20.52 -1.42 -1.39
C GLN A 163 -20.41 -0.29 -0.35
N THR A 164 -20.26 -0.68 0.91
CA THR A 164 -20.07 0.24 2.04
C THR A 164 -18.73 0.03 2.71
N GLY A 165 -18.23 1.05 3.39
CA GLY A 165 -16.99 0.95 4.13
C GLY A 165 -16.82 2.10 5.12
N GLN A 166 -15.92 1.92 6.06
CA GLN A 166 -15.55 2.96 7.03
C GLN A 166 -14.11 2.81 7.51
N VAL A 167 -13.57 3.88 8.05
CA VAL A 167 -12.26 3.86 8.73
C VAL A 167 -12.45 3.45 10.17
N VAL A 168 -11.62 2.53 10.65
CA VAL A 168 -11.64 2.02 12.01
C VAL A 168 -10.23 2.07 12.58
N PHE A 169 -10.10 2.51 13.84
CA PHE A 169 -8.88 2.32 14.60
C PHE A 169 -8.93 0.97 15.30
N ALA A 170 -7.95 0.13 15.06
CA ALA A 170 -7.81 -1.18 15.66
C ALA A 170 -6.44 -1.34 16.33
N SER A 171 -6.43 -2.04 17.47
CA SER A 171 -5.20 -2.30 18.21
C SER A 171 -4.34 -3.34 17.49
N LEU A 172 -3.02 -3.19 17.53
CA LEU A 172 -2.11 -4.22 17.06
C LEU A 172 -2.27 -5.48 17.92
N GLY A 173 -2.40 -6.64 17.26
CA GLY A 173 -2.69 -7.91 17.93
C GLY A 173 -4.18 -8.20 18.17
N GLU A 174 -5.09 -7.26 17.95
CA GLU A 174 -6.53 -7.48 18.00
C GLU A 174 -6.96 -8.46 16.89
N LYS A 175 -7.94 -9.32 17.17
CA LYS A 175 -8.42 -10.28 16.17
C LYS A 175 -9.15 -9.58 15.02
N VAL A 176 -8.83 -9.96 13.81
CA VAL A 176 -9.49 -9.45 12.59
C VAL A 176 -10.99 -9.68 12.64
N SER A 177 -11.43 -10.84 13.14
CA SER A 177 -12.85 -11.19 13.29
C SER A 177 -13.58 -10.26 14.26
N GLU A 178 -12.94 -9.83 15.35
CA GLU A 178 -13.53 -8.90 16.32
C GLU A 178 -13.69 -7.50 15.71
N VAL A 179 -12.67 -7.03 14.99
CA VAL A 179 -12.71 -5.73 14.32
C VAL A 179 -13.84 -5.67 13.29
N VAL A 180 -13.97 -6.68 12.42
CA VAL A 180 -15.02 -6.68 11.40
C VAL A 180 -16.42 -6.82 12.01
N ASN A 181 -16.56 -7.61 13.09
CA ASN A 181 -17.86 -7.80 13.76
C ASN A 181 -18.40 -6.52 14.42
N ARG A 182 -17.53 -5.60 14.85
CA ARG A 182 -17.97 -4.29 15.38
C ARG A 182 -18.66 -3.44 14.32
N VAL A 183 -18.29 -3.64 13.04
CA VAL A 183 -18.77 -2.84 11.91
C VAL A 183 -19.87 -3.58 11.14
N TYR A 184 -19.63 -4.83 10.83
CA TYR A 184 -20.52 -5.71 10.07
C TYR A 184 -20.75 -7.01 10.86
N PRO A 185 -21.81 -7.09 11.67
CA PRO A 185 -22.10 -8.28 12.48
C PRO A 185 -22.29 -9.54 11.62
N ASN A 186 -21.74 -10.66 12.10
CA ASN A 186 -21.82 -11.98 11.48
C ASN A 186 -21.32 -12.04 10.02
N PRO A 187 -20.06 -11.62 9.74
CA PRO A 187 -19.49 -11.67 8.40
C PRO A 187 -19.40 -13.13 7.91
N THR A 188 -19.81 -13.38 6.67
CA THR A 188 -19.79 -14.74 6.09
C THR A 188 -18.40 -15.18 5.66
N VAL A 189 -17.60 -14.25 5.18
CA VAL A 189 -16.21 -14.43 4.80
C VAL A 189 -15.45 -13.16 5.15
N ILE A 190 -14.25 -13.32 5.67
CA ILE A 190 -13.37 -12.21 6.00
C ILE A 190 -12.14 -12.28 5.08
N PHE A 191 -11.83 -11.16 4.48
CA PHE A 191 -10.64 -10.97 3.66
C PHE A 191 -9.78 -9.88 4.29
N THR A 192 -8.47 -10.08 4.40
CA THR A 192 -7.57 -9.13 5.04
C THR A 192 -6.25 -9.01 4.30
N GLY A 193 -5.60 -7.85 4.40
CA GLY A 193 -4.28 -7.61 3.84
C GLY A 193 -3.99 -6.15 3.60
N GLY A 194 -3.00 -5.90 2.74
CA GLY A 194 -2.60 -4.55 2.35
C GLY A 194 -3.63 -3.82 1.49
N GLY A 195 -4.55 -4.55 0.84
CA GLY A 195 -5.62 -4.04 0.00
C GLY A 195 -6.28 -5.17 -0.78
N LEU A 196 -7.25 -4.88 -1.66
CA LEU A 196 -7.97 -5.90 -2.43
C LEU A 196 -7.06 -6.67 -3.40
N MET A 197 -6.00 -6.05 -3.90
CA MET A 197 -5.09 -6.67 -4.87
C MET A 197 -4.10 -7.66 -4.25
N GLN A 198 -3.86 -7.57 -2.96
CA GLN A 198 -2.81 -8.32 -2.25
C GLN A 198 -3.32 -9.11 -1.05
N GLY A 199 -4.60 -8.98 -0.71
CA GLY A 199 -5.17 -9.63 0.46
C GLY A 199 -5.42 -11.13 0.27
N ILE A 200 -5.74 -11.77 1.39
CA ILE A 200 -6.06 -13.20 1.49
C ILE A 200 -7.34 -13.40 2.29
N ILE A 201 -7.97 -14.55 2.14
CA ILE A 201 -9.05 -14.95 3.04
C ILE A 201 -8.45 -15.17 4.43
N SER A 202 -9.05 -14.53 5.43
CA SER A 202 -8.62 -14.60 6.82
C SER A 202 -9.07 -15.91 7.47
N ASP A 203 -8.24 -16.42 8.35
CA ASP A 203 -8.62 -17.47 9.31
C ASP A 203 -9.02 -16.86 10.67
N ASP A 204 -9.49 -17.70 11.58
CA ASP A 204 -9.96 -17.27 12.91
C ASP A 204 -8.82 -16.81 13.83
N ALA A 205 -7.57 -17.16 13.50
CA ALA A 205 -6.38 -16.80 14.27
C ALA A 205 -5.74 -15.46 13.77
N ALA A 206 -6.22 -14.90 12.67
CA ALA A 206 -5.66 -13.69 12.10
C ALA A 206 -5.82 -12.49 13.03
N VAL A 207 -4.73 -11.74 13.19
CA VAL A 207 -4.68 -10.53 14.03
C VAL A 207 -4.26 -9.31 13.22
N ILE A 208 -4.56 -8.13 13.74
CA ILE A 208 -4.13 -6.87 13.17
C ILE A 208 -2.61 -6.74 13.32
N THR A 209 -1.94 -6.62 12.18
CA THR A 209 -0.50 -6.36 12.08
C THR A 209 -0.25 -5.02 11.39
N PRO A 210 0.96 -4.48 11.44
CA PRO A 210 1.30 -3.24 10.72
C PRO A 210 1.07 -3.29 9.19
N GLN A 211 0.87 -4.46 8.60
CA GLN A 211 0.63 -4.65 7.17
C GLN A 211 -0.85 -4.73 6.80
N VAL A 212 -1.75 -4.84 7.77
CA VAL A 212 -3.20 -4.89 7.52
C VAL A 212 -3.72 -3.47 7.28
N ASN A 213 -4.16 -3.16 6.07
CA ASN A 213 -4.78 -1.90 5.70
C ASN A 213 -6.27 -2.06 5.40
N LEU A 214 -6.70 -3.29 5.04
CA LEU A 214 -8.07 -3.63 4.66
C LEU A 214 -8.56 -4.85 5.42
N ILE A 215 -9.79 -4.75 5.94
CA ILE A 215 -10.63 -5.90 6.27
C ILE A 215 -11.88 -5.79 5.42
N ALA A 216 -12.19 -6.81 4.64
CA ALA A 216 -13.38 -6.83 3.79
C ALA A 216 -14.24 -8.07 4.05
N THR A 217 -15.56 -7.91 3.90
CA THR A 217 -16.54 -8.99 3.98
C THR A 217 -17.52 -8.93 2.80
N GLY A 218 -18.40 -9.90 2.68
CA GLY A 218 -19.41 -9.97 1.61
C GLY A 218 -18.93 -10.71 0.36
N ASN A 219 -19.19 -10.16 -0.83
CA ASN A 219 -18.82 -10.77 -2.10
C ASN A 219 -17.32 -10.64 -2.40
N ILE A 220 -16.51 -11.40 -1.72
CA ILE A 220 -15.07 -11.44 -1.96
C ILE A 220 -14.81 -12.14 -3.30
N PRO A 221 -13.95 -11.57 -4.15
CA PRO A 221 -13.58 -12.20 -5.40
C PRO A 221 -13.06 -13.62 -5.17
N LYS A 222 -13.80 -14.63 -5.61
CA LYS A 222 -13.30 -16.01 -5.52
C LYS A 222 -12.11 -16.14 -6.48
N TYR A 223 -11.00 -16.60 -5.95
CA TYR A 223 -9.91 -17.03 -6.81
C TYR A 223 -10.43 -18.15 -7.71
N LYS A 224 -10.36 -17.93 -9.02
CA LYS A 224 -10.63 -19.01 -9.98
C LYS A 224 -9.58 -20.11 -9.77
N GLU A 225 -10.01 -21.35 -9.88
CA GLU A 225 -9.04 -22.45 -9.96
C GLU A 225 -8.09 -22.22 -11.14
N SER A 226 -6.80 -22.42 -10.88
CA SER A 226 -5.80 -22.20 -11.92
C SER A 226 -5.97 -23.20 -13.04
N VAL A 227 -6.28 -22.70 -14.23
CA VAL A 227 -6.31 -23.49 -15.46
C VAL A 227 -5.09 -23.20 -16.34
N GLN A 228 -4.93 -23.96 -17.41
CA GLN A 228 -3.82 -23.78 -18.34
C GLN A 228 -3.78 -22.34 -18.90
N CYS A 229 -2.59 -21.78 -19.02
CA CYS A 229 -2.37 -20.44 -19.52
C CYS A 229 -2.85 -20.29 -20.97
N SER A 230 -3.79 -19.36 -21.21
CA SER A 230 -4.32 -19.04 -22.55
C SER A 230 -3.37 -18.18 -23.42
N ARG A 231 -2.21 -17.77 -22.88
CA ARG A 231 -1.21 -16.91 -23.54
C ARG A 231 -1.75 -15.52 -23.96
N CYS A 232 -2.76 -15.00 -23.28
CA CYS A 232 -3.40 -13.71 -23.60
C CYS A 232 -2.52 -12.47 -23.39
N ALA A 233 -1.34 -12.61 -22.77
CA ALA A 233 -0.36 -11.56 -22.49
C ALA A 233 -0.80 -10.44 -21.53
N ILE A 234 -2.01 -10.44 -20.96
CA ILE A 234 -2.50 -9.42 -20.04
C ILE A 234 -1.52 -9.17 -18.88
N CYS A 235 -0.95 -10.23 -18.30
CA CYS A 235 0.02 -10.13 -17.22
C CYS A 235 1.35 -9.47 -17.63
N LEU A 236 1.67 -9.41 -18.91
CA LEU A 236 2.87 -8.76 -19.44
C LEU A 236 2.60 -7.27 -19.67
N THR A 237 1.48 -6.96 -20.34
CA THR A 237 1.11 -5.58 -20.70
C THR A 237 0.76 -4.71 -19.49
N HIS A 238 0.28 -5.34 -18.40
CA HIS A 238 -0.09 -4.64 -17.17
C HIS A 238 0.97 -4.79 -16.06
N CYS A 239 2.12 -5.39 -16.34
CA CYS A 239 3.19 -5.45 -15.33
C CYS A 239 3.85 -4.08 -15.17
N PRO A 240 3.72 -3.43 -14.01
CA PRO A 240 4.28 -2.09 -13.81
C PRO A 240 5.82 -2.11 -13.75
N ALA A 241 6.42 -3.25 -13.42
CA ALA A 241 7.87 -3.43 -13.43
C ALA A 241 8.42 -3.89 -14.80
N GLY A 242 7.55 -4.09 -15.81
CA GLY A 242 7.94 -4.51 -17.16
C GLY A 242 8.55 -5.91 -17.25
N ILE A 243 8.42 -6.76 -16.23
CA ILE A 243 9.02 -8.10 -16.20
C ILE A 243 8.11 -9.17 -16.82
N ASN A 244 8.71 -10.25 -17.32
CA ASN A 244 7.96 -11.36 -17.89
C ASN A 244 7.49 -12.34 -16.82
N VAL A 245 6.47 -11.91 -16.02
CA VAL A 245 5.93 -12.70 -14.90
C VAL A 245 5.36 -14.06 -15.35
N ARG A 246 4.86 -14.17 -16.59
CA ARG A 246 4.38 -15.45 -17.14
C ARG A 246 5.53 -16.44 -17.26
N LYS A 247 6.64 -16.04 -17.87
CA LYS A 247 7.80 -16.90 -18.05
C LYS A 247 8.44 -17.30 -16.71
N ILE A 248 8.52 -16.35 -15.78
CA ILE A 248 8.96 -16.63 -14.40
C ILE A 248 8.08 -17.72 -13.77
N ALA A 249 6.75 -17.56 -13.85
CA ALA A 249 5.82 -18.53 -13.27
C ALA A 249 5.91 -19.91 -13.97
N ASP A 250 6.02 -19.97 -15.31
CA ASP A 250 6.18 -21.22 -16.04
C ASP A 250 7.46 -21.96 -15.64
N LEU A 251 8.56 -21.24 -15.42
CA LEU A 251 9.83 -21.82 -14.98
C LEU A 251 9.79 -22.30 -13.52
N VAL A 252 9.17 -21.51 -12.63
CA VAL A 252 9.00 -21.90 -11.22
C VAL A 252 8.10 -23.13 -11.10
N ASP A 253 6.96 -23.16 -11.80
CA ASP A 253 6.04 -24.29 -11.80
C ASP A 253 6.69 -25.56 -12.41
N GLY A 254 7.62 -25.40 -13.36
CA GLY A 254 8.44 -26.46 -13.93
C GLY A 254 9.69 -26.83 -13.14
N GLY A 255 9.87 -26.33 -11.90
CA GLY A 255 11.03 -26.61 -11.05
C GLY A 255 12.33 -25.92 -11.47
N ARG A 256 12.34 -25.11 -12.52
CA ARG A 256 13.52 -24.46 -13.11
C ARG A 256 13.76 -23.06 -12.51
N LYS A 257 13.80 -22.97 -11.17
CA LYS A 257 13.92 -21.70 -10.44
C LYS A 257 15.18 -20.90 -10.79
N HIS A 258 16.30 -21.60 -11.02
CA HIS A 258 17.55 -20.93 -11.39
C HIS A 258 17.42 -20.18 -12.72
N GLU A 259 16.79 -20.77 -13.72
CA GLU A 259 16.56 -20.11 -15.01
C GLU A 259 15.57 -18.93 -14.91
N ALA A 260 14.66 -18.98 -13.93
CA ALA A 260 13.70 -17.88 -13.72
C ALA A 260 14.38 -16.57 -13.28
N LYS A 261 15.56 -16.64 -12.64
CA LYS A 261 16.34 -15.46 -12.24
C LYS A 261 16.76 -14.58 -13.43
N ALA A 262 16.96 -15.17 -14.61
CA ALA A 262 17.28 -14.42 -15.83
C ALA A 262 16.16 -13.48 -16.32
N TYR A 263 14.95 -13.58 -15.75
CA TYR A 263 13.81 -12.72 -16.05
C TYR A 263 13.54 -11.65 -14.99
N HIS A 264 14.53 -11.37 -14.15
CA HIS A 264 14.55 -10.28 -13.18
C HIS A 264 13.37 -10.29 -12.17
N PRO A 265 13.11 -11.43 -11.47
CA PRO A 265 12.07 -11.49 -10.46
C PRO A 265 12.27 -10.48 -9.31
N GLU A 266 13.52 -10.05 -9.06
CA GLU A 266 13.87 -9.03 -8.06
C GLU A 266 13.24 -7.66 -8.33
N LYS A 267 12.90 -7.34 -9.57
CA LYS A 267 12.18 -6.12 -9.94
C LYS A 267 10.67 -6.18 -9.63
N CYS A 268 10.16 -7.34 -9.20
CA CYS A 268 8.75 -7.50 -8.89
C CYS A 268 8.37 -6.75 -7.61
N ILE A 269 7.52 -5.74 -7.72
CA ILE A 269 7.02 -4.94 -6.59
C ILE A 269 5.87 -5.62 -5.83
N GLN A 270 5.54 -6.86 -6.15
CA GLN A 270 4.48 -7.67 -5.49
C GLN A 270 3.08 -7.04 -5.51
N CYS A 271 2.77 -6.19 -6.48
CA CYS A 271 1.49 -5.47 -6.56
C CYS A 271 0.26 -6.36 -6.83
N GLY A 272 0.44 -7.63 -7.24
CA GLY A 272 -0.67 -8.57 -7.46
C GLY A 272 -1.45 -8.40 -8.78
N VAL A 273 -1.30 -7.31 -9.54
CA VAL A 273 -2.06 -7.03 -10.78
C VAL A 273 -2.08 -8.22 -11.75
N CYS A 274 -0.93 -8.82 -11.99
CA CYS A 274 -0.81 -9.94 -12.93
C CYS A 274 -1.61 -11.17 -12.51
N SER A 275 -1.71 -11.45 -11.20
CA SER A 275 -2.53 -12.55 -10.65
C SER A 275 -4.02 -12.19 -10.70
N PHE A 276 -4.36 -10.96 -10.33
CA PHE A 276 -5.75 -10.47 -10.28
C PHE A 276 -6.40 -10.46 -11.68
N LEU A 277 -5.68 -9.93 -12.67
CA LEU A 277 -6.17 -9.83 -14.05
C LEU A 277 -6.10 -11.16 -14.85
N CYS A 278 -5.47 -12.21 -14.29
CA CYS A 278 -5.28 -13.45 -15.01
C CYS A 278 -6.61 -14.19 -15.25
N PRO A 279 -7.09 -14.33 -16.52
CA PRO A 279 -8.34 -15.04 -16.79
C PRO A 279 -8.24 -16.54 -16.48
N ALA A 280 -7.02 -17.09 -16.45
CA ALA A 280 -6.73 -18.48 -16.08
C ALA A 280 -6.55 -18.67 -14.56
N GLY A 281 -6.75 -17.67 -13.74
CA GLY A 281 -6.64 -17.76 -12.27
C GLY A 281 -5.24 -18.09 -11.73
N ARG A 282 -4.18 -17.86 -12.53
CA ARG A 282 -2.81 -18.21 -12.11
C ARG A 282 -2.28 -17.23 -11.05
N LYS A 283 -1.67 -17.77 -10.01
CA LYS A 283 -1.06 -17.00 -8.90
C LYS A 283 0.36 -16.53 -9.30
N LEU A 284 0.44 -15.59 -10.25
CA LEU A 284 1.70 -15.20 -10.89
C LEU A 284 2.64 -14.42 -9.96
N SER A 285 2.13 -13.46 -9.20
CA SER A 285 2.93 -12.68 -8.25
C SER A 285 3.55 -13.56 -7.16
N GLN A 286 2.81 -14.56 -6.70
CA GLN A 286 3.31 -15.52 -5.68
C GLN A 286 4.51 -16.34 -6.20
N ARG A 287 4.60 -16.59 -7.52
CA ARG A 287 5.76 -17.27 -8.13
C ARG A 287 7.02 -16.40 -8.07
N CYS A 288 6.87 -15.09 -8.26
CA CYS A 288 7.97 -14.16 -8.05
C CYS A 288 8.41 -14.14 -6.57
N SER A 289 7.45 -14.10 -5.62
CA SER A 289 7.75 -14.12 -4.18
C SER A 289 8.59 -15.32 -3.74
N ILE A 290 8.37 -16.50 -4.33
CA ILE A 290 9.14 -17.72 -4.01
C ILE A 290 10.63 -17.51 -4.32
N LEU A 291 10.97 -16.74 -5.35
CA LEU A 291 12.35 -16.47 -5.75
C LEU A 291 13.02 -15.38 -4.90
N LEU A 292 12.23 -14.48 -4.32
CA LEU A 292 12.72 -13.38 -3.48
C LEU A 292 13.03 -13.81 -2.04
N ARG A 293 12.49 -14.95 -1.61
CA ARG A 293 12.68 -15.49 -0.25
C ARG A 293 13.85 -16.48 -0.15
N GLN A 294 14.56 -16.73 -1.23
CA GLN A 294 15.75 -17.57 -1.33
C GLN A 294 17.01 -16.71 -1.47
#